data_6670ee3e5e21d308657075de0ad34f6f
#
_entry.id   6670ee3e5e21d308657075de0ad34f6f
#
_cell.length_a   1.000
_cell.length_b   1.000
_cell.length_c   1.000
_cell.angle_alpha   90.00
_cell.angle_beta   90.00
_cell.angle_gamma   90.00
#
_symmetry.space_group_name_H-M   'P 1'
#
loop_
_entity.id
_entity.type
_entity.pdbx_description
1 polymer ?
#
loop_
_entity_poly.entity_id
_entity_poly.type
_entity_poly.pdbx_seq_one_letter_code
_entity_poly.pdbx_strand_id
1 'polypeptide(L)'
;MDYIVNPVVHIPLYIADGVCNWDVRYLTGQLLACLGSYFAHENTYDLLVTTNDWRVLEVLIDYQAKTRYPFQLRLVSRDELRKAFHTDGSRLADTTCMRTIFSKFYPIVSRQCDALLHVDCDTLFMRKVDLSPLFVSPIGVVDGNQFESGRLWCPTDSQAEFLGIAKPVKPRVRWMNSGVFAVQGEGFDLCKREVWHYLKNLERARTDYLIHGNSDELIINALALKEREAVTVVSDYRYNFVAYYLKHDPAWTESAQIVHFHSLKPDVYWYDDGVLMHGCNEEQAQRLSDDFYLAVLMWFYHLHVACHALRFNFPMREAMPLEVVEKELAERGQKQWLFVDDNSPSFLH
;
A
#
# COMPACT_ATOMS: atom_id res chain seq x y z
N MET A 1 -20.39 -24.10 -9.52
CA MET A 1 -18.94 -24.42 -9.59
C MET A 1 -18.24 -23.12 -9.29
N ASP A 2 -17.80 -23.00 -8.06
CA ASP A 2 -17.04 -21.82 -7.64
C ASP A 2 -15.66 -21.93 -8.32
N TYR A 3 -15.45 -21.13 -9.34
CA TYR A 3 -14.12 -20.94 -9.90
C TYR A 3 -13.27 -20.35 -8.79
N ILE A 4 -12.34 -21.13 -8.24
CA ILE A 4 -11.29 -20.59 -7.38
C ILE A 4 -10.43 -19.73 -8.31
N VAL A 5 -10.75 -18.46 -8.38
CA VAL A 5 -9.93 -17.49 -9.10
C VAL A 5 -8.66 -17.31 -8.28
N ASN A 6 -7.50 -17.65 -8.87
CA ASN A 6 -6.22 -17.35 -8.24
C ASN A 6 -5.96 -15.84 -8.39
N PRO A 7 -6.10 -15.04 -7.32
CA PRO A 7 -5.95 -13.60 -7.43
C PRO A 7 -4.48 -13.21 -7.62
N VAL A 8 -4.26 -12.15 -8.38
CA VAL A 8 -2.96 -11.50 -8.51
C VAL A 8 -2.83 -10.44 -7.41
N VAL A 9 -1.78 -10.51 -6.61
CA VAL A 9 -1.41 -9.44 -5.68
C VAL A 9 -0.66 -8.37 -6.45
N HIS A 10 -1.13 -7.14 -6.40
CA HIS A 10 -0.53 -6.00 -7.09
C HIS A 10 0.09 -5.03 -6.09
N ILE A 11 1.38 -4.80 -6.22
CA ILE A 11 2.14 -3.83 -5.41
C ILE A 11 2.80 -2.83 -6.37
N PRO A 12 2.29 -1.59 -6.46
CA PRO A 12 2.85 -0.57 -7.35
C PRO A 12 3.86 0.33 -6.64
N LEU A 13 4.77 0.89 -7.45
CA LEU A 13 5.52 2.08 -7.08
C LEU A 13 5.67 3.01 -8.28
N TYR A 14 4.87 4.07 -8.32
CA TYR A 14 4.93 5.07 -9.37
C TYR A 14 5.57 6.35 -8.86
N ILE A 15 6.47 6.89 -9.68
CA ILE A 15 7.26 8.08 -9.37
C ILE A 15 6.74 9.23 -10.23
N ALA A 16 6.48 10.36 -9.59
CA ALA A 16 6.11 11.57 -10.28
C ALA A 16 7.32 12.23 -10.96
N ASP A 17 7.02 13.14 -11.88
CA ASP A 17 8.06 13.92 -12.56
C ASP A 17 8.83 14.81 -11.61
N GLY A 18 10.12 14.96 -11.88
CA GLY A 18 10.99 15.85 -11.12
C GLY A 18 11.39 15.33 -9.72
N VAL A 19 10.95 14.12 -9.34
CA VAL A 19 11.36 13.49 -8.08
C VAL A 19 12.86 13.18 -8.12
N CYS A 20 13.59 13.63 -7.12
CA CYS A 20 15.03 13.46 -7.05
C CYS A 20 15.43 11.99 -6.80
N ASN A 21 16.68 11.65 -7.09
CA ASN A 21 17.16 10.28 -6.92
C ASN A 21 17.12 9.81 -5.47
N TRP A 22 17.24 10.72 -4.50
CA TRP A 22 17.14 10.38 -3.08
C TRP A 22 15.76 9.86 -2.73
N ASP A 23 14.71 10.58 -3.14
CA ASP A 23 13.32 10.18 -2.89
C ASP A 23 12.95 8.87 -3.61
N VAL A 24 13.47 8.68 -4.84
CA VAL A 24 13.26 7.43 -5.59
C VAL A 24 13.86 6.25 -4.84
N ARG A 25 15.09 6.39 -4.32
CA ARG A 25 15.73 5.33 -3.53
C ARG A 25 14.96 5.05 -2.23
N TYR A 26 14.50 6.09 -1.56
CA TYR A 26 13.70 5.96 -0.35
C TYR A 26 12.40 5.17 -0.61
N LEU A 27 11.64 5.55 -1.62
CA LEU A 27 10.40 4.87 -2.00
C LEU A 27 10.66 3.42 -2.48
N THR A 28 11.77 3.20 -3.19
CA THR A 28 12.21 1.86 -3.60
C THR A 28 12.52 1.00 -2.37
N GLY A 29 13.14 1.55 -1.34
CA GLY A 29 13.36 0.84 -0.07
C GLY A 29 12.06 0.42 0.60
N GLN A 30 11.03 1.26 0.61
CA GLN A 30 9.70 0.89 1.12
C GLN A 30 9.14 -0.31 0.36
N LEU A 31 9.19 -0.29 -0.97
CA LEU A 31 8.76 -1.40 -1.81
C LEU A 31 9.56 -2.68 -1.52
N LEU A 32 10.89 -2.58 -1.36
CA LEU A 32 11.74 -3.73 -1.06
C LEU A 32 11.41 -4.36 0.31
N ALA A 33 11.13 -3.55 1.34
CA ALA A 33 10.69 -4.05 2.64
C ALA A 33 9.33 -4.77 2.55
N CYS A 34 8.39 -4.22 1.79
CA CYS A 34 7.10 -4.84 1.51
C CYS A 34 7.27 -6.19 0.79
N LEU A 35 8.05 -6.24 -0.28
CA LEU A 35 8.35 -7.48 -1.01
C LEU A 35 9.08 -8.51 -0.15
N GLY A 36 10.05 -8.07 0.65
CA GLY A 36 10.77 -8.93 1.59
C GLY A 36 9.82 -9.60 2.57
N SER A 37 8.91 -8.84 3.16
CA SER A 37 7.90 -9.38 4.07
C SER A 37 6.91 -10.32 3.37
N TYR A 38 6.49 -10.02 2.13
CA TYR A 38 5.62 -10.89 1.36
C TYR A 38 6.21 -12.29 1.17
N PHE A 39 7.46 -12.36 0.73
CA PHE A 39 8.12 -13.64 0.47
C PHE A 39 8.56 -14.36 1.75
N ALA A 40 8.90 -13.63 2.79
CA ALA A 40 9.26 -14.17 4.08
C ALA A 40 8.17 -15.08 4.70
N HIS A 41 6.92 -14.82 4.38
CA HIS A 41 5.76 -15.56 4.88
C HIS A 41 5.20 -16.58 3.88
N GLU A 42 5.99 -17.00 2.89
CA GLU A 42 5.61 -18.04 1.93
C GLU A 42 4.27 -17.78 1.24
N ASN A 43 3.96 -16.53 0.96
CA ASN A 43 2.79 -16.19 0.16
C ASN A 43 2.98 -16.73 -1.26
N THR A 44 1.98 -17.44 -1.77
CA THR A 44 2.05 -18.20 -3.04
C THR A 44 1.16 -17.64 -4.14
N TYR A 45 0.52 -16.51 -3.90
CA TYR A 45 -0.26 -15.83 -4.93
C TYR A 45 0.65 -15.23 -6.00
N ASP A 46 0.16 -15.17 -7.23
CA ASP A 46 0.87 -14.46 -8.29
C ASP A 46 1.06 -13.00 -7.90
N LEU A 47 2.28 -12.53 -7.99
CA LEU A 47 2.63 -11.16 -7.62
C LEU A 47 2.96 -10.33 -8.87
N LEU A 48 2.28 -9.22 -9.03
CA LEU A 48 2.54 -8.21 -10.05
C LEU A 48 3.08 -6.93 -9.40
N VAL A 49 4.30 -6.57 -9.76
CA VAL A 49 4.91 -5.30 -9.36
C VAL A 49 4.93 -4.37 -10.56
N THR A 50 4.31 -3.20 -10.44
CA THR A 50 4.31 -2.21 -11.51
C THR A 50 5.04 -0.95 -11.11
N THR A 51 5.78 -0.38 -12.04
CA THR A 51 6.44 0.93 -11.88
C THR A 51 6.42 1.71 -13.18
N ASN A 52 6.50 3.03 -13.10
CA ASN A 52 6.70 3.91 -14.26
C ASN A 52 8.11 4.49 -14.32
N ASP A 53 8.99 4.10 -13.41
CA ASP A 53 10.36 4.63 -13.30
C ASP A 53 11.40 3.55 -13.55
N TRP A 54 12.29 3.79 -14.52
CA TRP A 54 13.32 2.84 -14.91
C TRP A 54 14.36 2.60 -13.79
N ARG A 55 14.60 3.58 -12.91
CA ARG A 55 15.52 3.44 -11.77
C ARG A 55 15.01 2.44 -10.75
N VAL A 56 13.69 2.43 -10.52
CA VAL A 56 13.01 1.43 -9.69
C VAL A 56 13.07 0.07 -10.36
N LEU A 57 12.80 0.02 -11.68
CA LEU A 57 12.83 -1.21 -12.47
C LEU A 57 14.20 -1.92 -12.38
N GLU A 58 15.30 -1.18 -12.55
CA GLU A 58 16.66 -1.73 -12.46
C GLU A 58 16.93 -2.40 -11.11
N VAL A 59 16.54 -1.74 -10.02
CA VAL A 59 16.69 -2.30 -8.66
C VAL A 59 15.87 -3.57 -8.51
N LEU A 60 14.64 -3.60 -9.02
CA LEU A 60 13.75 -4.76 -8.91
C LEU A 60 14.23 -5.95 -9.77
N ILE A 61 14.81 -5.70 -10.95
CA ILE A 61 15.44 -6.74 -11.77
C ILE A 61 16.60 -7.37 -11.01
N ASP A 62 17.47 -6.55 -10.40
CA ASP A 62 18.60 -7.05 -9.62
C ASP A 62 18.12 -7.82 -8.38
N TYR A 63 17.08 -7.31 -7.70
CA TYR A 63 16.45 -7.99 -6.56
C TYR A 63 15.92 -9.37 -6.94
N GLN A 64 15.15 -9.46 -8.03
CA GLN A 64 14.63 -10.73 -8.52
C GLN A 64 15.74 -11.71 -8.91
N ALA A 65 16.78 -11.23 -9.58
CA ALA A 65 17.91 -12.06 -10.01
C ALA A 65 18.67 -12.65 -8.81
N LYS A 66 18.84 -11.89 -7.73
CA LYS A 66 19.59 -12.31 -6.53
C LYS A 66 18.77 -13.17 -5.59
N THR A 67 17.52 -12.81 -5.36
CA THR A 67 16.63 -13.54 -4.43
C THR A 67 15.94 -14.72 -5.09
N ARG A 68 15.83 -14.73 -6.42
CA ARG A 68 15.05 -15.69 -7.20
C ARG A 68 13.55 -15.70 -6.82
N TYR A 69 13.05 -14.66 -6.19
CA TYR A 69 11.63 -14.54 -5.86
C TYR A 69 10.79 -14.42 -7.13
N PRO A 70 9.74 -15.24 -7.27
CA PRO A 70 8.90 -15.23 -8.47
C PRO A 70 7.90 -14.08 -8.39
N PHE A 71 8.08 -13.04 -9.20
CA PHE A 71 7.07 -12.00 -9.43
C PHE A 71 7.14 -11.47 -10.86
N GLN A 72 6.01 -11.02 -11.34
CA GLN A 72 5.94 -10.33 -12.62
C GLN A 72 6.30 -8.87 -12.41
N LEU A 73 7.22 -8.36 -13.20
CA LEU A 73 7.67 -6.97 -13.16
C LEU A 73 7.27 -6.25 -14.44
N ARG A 74 6.62 -5.11 -14.31
CA ARG A 74 6.16 -4.32 -15.45
C ARG A 74 6.52 -2.86 -15.33
N LEU A 75 7.24 -2.35 -16.31
CA LEU A 75 7.40 -0.92 -16.55
C LEU A 75 6.19 -0.41 -17.33
N VAL A 76 5.51 0.58 -16.79
CA VAL A 76 4.34 1.21 -17.43
C VAL A 76 4.73 2.58 -17.93
N SER A 77 4.69 2.75 -19.26
CA SER A 77 5.03 4.03 -19.88
C SER A 77 3.94 5.09 -19.64
N ARG A 78 4.31 6.36 -19.75
CA ARG A 78 3.35 7.46 -19.69
C ARG A 78 2.27 7.39 -20.76
N ASP A 79 2.64 6.95 -21.95
CA ASP A 79 1.69 6.84 -23.05
C ASP A 79 0.67 5.73 -22.78
N GLU A 80 1.09 4.63 -22.15
CA GLU A 80 0.16 3.60 -21.68
C GLU A 80 -0.78 4.15 -20.58
N LEU A 81 -0.26 4.94 -19.63
CA LEU A 81 -1.09 5.57 -18.61
C LEU A 81 -2.10 6.54 -19.22
N ARG A 82 -1.64 7.45 -20.10
CA ARG A 82 -2.53 8.39 -20.81
C ARG A 82 -3.63 7.67 -21.56
N LYS A 83 -3.28 6.62 -22.30
CA LYS A 83 -4.23 5.80 -23.04
C LYS A 83 -5.21 5.08 -22.13
N ALA A 84 -4.74 4.46 -21.05
CA ALA A 84 -5.59 3.72 -20.12
C ALA A 84 -6.59 4.61 -19.38
N PHE A 85 -6.14 5.80 -18.98
CA PHE A 85 -6.96 6.73 -18.18
C PHE A 85 -7.67 7.80 -19.03
N HIS A 86 -7.51 7.78 -20.36
CA HIS A 86 -8.08 8.78 -21.29
C HIS A 86 -7.74 10.24 -20.92
N THR A 87 -6.51 10.44 -20.50
CA THR A 87 -6.01 11.74 -20.07
C THR A 87 -5.12 12.34 -21.14
N ASP A 88 -5.63 13.32 -21.89
CA ASP A 88 -4.83 14.08 -22.88
C ASP A 88 -4.15 15.30 -22.25
N GLY A 89 -4.47 15.61 -21.00
CA GLY A 89 -4.09 16.82 -20.31
C GLY A 89 -2.81 16.72 -19.48
N SER A 90 -1.97 17.73 -19.59
CA SER A 90 -0.74 17.91 -18.82
C SER A 90 -0.95 18.06 -17.30
N ARG A 91 -2.20 18.28 -16.82
CA ARG A 91 -2.51 18.49 -15.41
C ARG A 91 -2.61 17.20 -14.59
N LEU A 92 -2.96 16.08 -15.23
CA LEU A 92 -3.10 14.79 -14.55
C LEU A 92 -1.78 14.01 -14.45
N ALA A 93 -0.72 14.51 -15.12
CA ALA A 93 0.65 14.05 -14.87
C ALA A 93 1.22 14.55 -13.53
N ASP A 94 0.39 15.23 -12.74
CA ASP A 94 0.72 15.74 -11.42
C ASP A 94 1.09 14.61 -10.44
N THR A 95 1.95 14.98 -9.50
CA THR A 95 2.55 14.12 -8.49
C THR A 95 1.54 13.27 -7.73
N THR A 96 0.39 13.83 -7.42
CA THR A 96 -0.63 13.18 -6.60
C THR A 96 -1.38 12.10 -7.38
N CYS A 97 -1.89 12.40 -8.58
CA CYS A 97 -2.61 11.41 -9.39
C CYS A 97 -1.72 10.22 -9.79
N MET A 98 -0.42 10.46 -10.03
CA MET A 98 0.51 9.39 -10.38
C MET A 98 0.63 8.37 -9.25
N ARG A 99 0.80 8.83 -8.01
CA ARG A 99 1.00 7.97 -6.84
C ARG A 99 -0.29 7.32 -6.33
N THR A 100 -1.42 8.02 -6.44
CA THR A 100 -2.69 7.57 -5.84
C THR A 100 -3.56 6.84 -6.85
N ILE A 101 -3.90 7.47 -7.96
CA ILE A 101 -4.87 6.93 -8.91
C ILE A 101 -4.20 6.00 -9.92
N PHE A 102 -3.18 6.49 -10.63
CA PHE A 102 -2.59 5.72 -11.72
C PHE A 102 -1.88 4.46 -11.22
N SER A 103 -1.15 4.56 -10.12
CA SER A 103 -0.47 3.41 -9.53
C SER A 103 -1.47 2.32 -9.14
N LYS A 104 -2.50 2.67 -8.39
CA LYS A 104 -3.46 1.70 -7.83
C LYS A 104 -4.38 1.10 -8.89
N PHE A 105 -4.90 1.93 -9.79
CA PHE A 105 -5.97 1.53 -10.70
C PHE A 105 -5.50 1.10 -12.11
N TYR A 106 -4.21 1.25 -12.45
CA TYR A 106 -3.74 0.89 -13.79
C TYR A 106 -4.02 -0.57 -14.17
N PRO A 107 -3.73 -1.60 -13.35
CA PRO A 107 -4.04 -2.98 -13.71
C PRO A 107 -5.54 -3.25 -13.82
N ILE A 108 -6.35 -2.51 -13.05
CA ILE A 108 -7.82 -2.60 -13.07
C ILE A 108 -8.36 -2.02 -14.36
N VAL A 109 -7.97 -0.79 -14.70
CA VAL A 109 -8.43 -0.07 -15.89
C VAL A 109 -7.98 -0.77 -17.17
N SER A 110 -6.76 -1.33 -17.18
CA SER A 110 -6.20 -2.10 -18.31
C SER A 110 -6.58 -3.57 -18.31
N ARG A 111 -7.29 -4.06 -17.29
CA ARG A 111 -7.77 -5.44 -17.08
C ARG A 111 -6.71 -6.49 -17.37
N GLN A 112 -5.69 -6.52 -16.52
CA GLN A 112 -4.55 -7.42 -16.69
C GLN A 112 -4.76 -8.83 -16.09
N CYS A 113 -5.80 -9.00 -15.30
CA CYS A 113 -6.17 -10.25 -14.63
C CYS A 113 -7.68 -10.28 -14.38
N ASP A 114 -8.19 -11.42 -13.90
CA ASP A 114 -9.62 -11.61 -13.58
C ASP A 114 -9.94 -11.38 -12.10
N ALA A 115 -8.92 -11.40 -11.24
CA ALA A 115 -9.01 -11.03 -9.82
C ALA A 115 -7.70 -10.39 -9.37
N LEU A 116 -7.80 -9.30 -8.63
CA LEU A 116 -6.67 -8.49 -8.20
C LEU A 116 -6.85 -8.05 -6.76
N LEU A 117 -5.82 -8.27 -5.94
CA LEU A 117 -5.64 -7.59 -4.65
C LEU A 117 -4.64 -6.46 -4.83
N HIS A 118 -5.07 -5.24 -4.63
CA HIS A 118 -4.16 -4.10 -4.50
C HIS A 118 -3.62 -4.00 -3.08
N VAL A 119 -2.31 -3.76 -2.95
CA VAL A 119 -1.62 -3.50 -1.68
C VAL A 119 -0.64 -2.36 -1.88
N ASP A 120 -0.69 -1.35 -1.04
CA ASP A 120 0.28 -0.24 -1.06
C ASP A 120 1.69 -0.72 -0.69
N CYS A 121 2.72 -0.09 -1.27
CA CYS A 121 4.11 -0.49 -1.06
C CYS A 121 4.68 -0.13 0.33
N ASP A 122 3.97 0.66 1.11
CA ASP A 122 4.29 1.00 2.50
C ASP A 122 3.59 0.09 3.51
N THR A 123 3.51 -1.19 3.18
CA THR A 123 2.91 -2.24 4.01
C THR A 123 3.94 -3.30 4.42
N LEU A 124 3.57 -4.09 5.45
CA LEU A 124 4.25 -5.32 5.82
C LEU A 124 3.24 -6.46 5.83
N PHE A 125 3.60 -7.56 5.19
CA PHE A 125 2.91 -8.84 5.38
C PHE A 125 3.39 -9.48 6.67
N MET A 126 2.47 -9.81 7.55
CA MET A 126 2.78 -10.33 8.88
C MET A 126 2.73 -11.85 8.95
N ARG A 127 2.17 -12.48 7.91
CA ARG A 127 2.01 -13.93 7.78
C ARG A 127 1.60 -14.32 6.37
N LYS A 128 1.45 -15.62 6.14
CA LYS A 128 0.77 -16.12 4.95
C LYS A 128 -0.68 -15.68 4.98
N VAL A 129 -1.09 -14.90 3.97
CA VAL A 129 -2.42 -14.28 3.92
C VAL A 129 -3.41 -15.21 3.25
N ASP A 130 -4.58 -15.41 3.88
CA ASP A 130 -5.76 -15.98 3.21
C ASP A 130 -6.58 -14.84 2.59
N LEU A 131 -6.61 -14.76 1.27
CA LEU A 131 -7.30 -13.69 0.55
C LEU A 131 -8.79 -13.96 0.33
N SER A 132 -9.28 -15.17 0.61
CA SER A 132 -10.67 -15.56 0.30
C SER A 132 -11.74 -14.63 0.88
N PRO A 133 -11.58 -14.05 2.11
CA PRO A 133 -12.55 -13.10 2.64
C PRO A 133 -12.66 -11.78 1.88
N LEU A 134 -11.65 -11.43 1.09
CA LEU A 134 -11.62 -10.20 0.30
C LEU A 134 -12.32 -10.34 -1.05
N PHE A 135 -12.58 -11.57 -1.50
CA PHE A 135 -13.15 -11.88 -2.83
C PHE A 135 -14.57 -12.45 -2.75
N VAL A 136 -15.35 -12.07 -1.74
CA VAL A 136 -16.75 -12.53 -1.57
C VAL A 136 -17.74 -11.74 -2.43
N SER A 137 -17.33 -10.59 -2.99
CA SER A 137 -18.10 -9.72 -3.87
C SER A 137 -17.21 -9.18 -4.99
N PRO A 138 -17.79 -8.50 -6.01
CA PRO A 138 -17.00 -7.87 -7.07
C PRO A 138 -15.93 -6.90 -6.59
N ILE A 139 -16.15 -6.22 -5.46
CA ILE A 139 -15.20 -5.32 -4.84
C ILE A 139 -15.17 -5.60 -3.33
N GLY A 140 -13.99 -5.93 -2.80
CA GLY A 140 -13.73 -6.09 -1.36
C GLY A 140 -12.90 -4.94 -0.85
N VAL A 141 -13.36 -4.24 0.19
CA VAL A 141 -12.63 -3.12 0.81
C VAL A 141 -12.48 -3.38 2.29
N VAL A 142 -11.31 -3.12 2.83
CA VAL A 142 -11.04 -3.36 4.25
C VAL A 142 -11.34 -2.12 5.09
N ASP A 143 -12.09 -2.29 6.20
CA ASP A 143 -12.32 -1.24 7.18
C ASP A 143 -11.09 -1.05 8.08
N GLY A 144 -10.03 -0.46 7.54
CA GLY A 144 -8.79 -0.22 8.27
C GLY A 144 -8.89 0.88 9.34
N ASN A 145 -9.97 1.67 9.33
CA ASN A 145 -10.17 2.81 10.23
C ASN A 145 -11.16 2.52 11.37
N GLN A 146 -11.46 1.27 11.66
CA GLN A 146 -12.48 0.89 12.67
C GLN A 146 -12.21 1.44 14.07
N PHE A 147 -10.95 1.75 14.41
CA PHE A 147 -10.57 2.32 15.70
C PHE A 147 -10.78 3.83 15.79
N GLU A 148 -11.05 4.51 14.67
CA GLU A 148 -11.52 5.89 14.69
C GLU A 148 -13.01 5.92 14.97
N SER A 149 -13.38 6.16 16.24
CA SER A 149 -14.77 6.27 16.64
C SER A 149 -15.47 7.38 15.83
N GLY A 150 -16.45 7.01 15.01
CA GLY A 150 -17.42 7.94 14.46
C GLY A 150 -17.05 8.59 13.13
N ARG A 151 -15.99 8.24 12.44
CA ARG A 151 -15.73 8.74 11.08
C ARG A 151 -16.67 8.10 10.05
N LEU A 152 -17.96 8.41 10.21
CA LEU A 152 -18.92 8.20 9.13
C LEU A 152 -18.74 9.31 8.11
N TRP A 153 -18.28 8.95 6.93
CA TRP A 153 -18.20 9.89 5.82
C TRP A 153 -19.58 10.15 5.22
N CYS A 154 -19.89 11.42 5.12
CA CYS A 154 -21.02 11.92 4.36
C CYS A 154 -20.46 12.97 3.39
N PRO A 155 -20.50 12.73 2.08
CA PRO A 155 -20.00 13.72 1.14
C PRO A 155 -20.74 15.05 1.29
N THR A 156 -20.00 16.15 1.21
CA THR A 156 -20.60 17.47 1.08
C THR A 156 -21.39 17.56 -0.24
N ASP A 157 -22.25 18.56 -0.38
CA ASP A 157 -23.00 18.73 -1.63
C ASP A 157 -22.11 18.85 -2.85
N SER A 158 -20.98 19.56 -2.74
CA SER A 158 -19.99 19.70 -3.80
C SER A 158 -19.25 18.40 -4.09
N GLN A 159 -18.91 17.63 -3.06
CA GLN A 159 -18.31 16.29 -3.23
C GLN A 159 -19.32 15.32 -3.88
N ALA A 160 -20.57 15.33 -3.44
CA ALA A 160 -21.61 14.48 -4.02
C ALA A 160 -21.84 14.80 -5.51
N GLU A 161 -21.89 16.07 -5.88
CA GLU A 161 -21.98 16.52 -7.27
C GLU A 161 -20.75 16.08 -8.08
N PHE A 162 -19.56 16.34 -7.56
CA PHE A 162 -18.29 15.95 -8.18
C PHE A 162 -18.20 14.43 -8.41
N LEU A 163 -18.61 13.65 -7.41
CA LEU A 163 -18.59 12.18 -7.46
C LEU A 163 -19.82 11.59 -8.19
N GLY A 164 -20.79 12.40 -8.61
CA GLY A 164 -22.02 11.92 -9.23
C GLY A 164 -22.90 11.07 -8.30
N ILE A 165 -22.88 11.37 -7.01
CA ILE A 165 -23.74 10.74 -6.01
C ILE A 165 -25.09 11.42 -5.99
N ALA A 166 -26.18 10.65 -6.17
CA ALA A 166 -27.55 11.18 -6.24
C ALA A 166 -27.96 11.88 -4.92
N LYS A 167 -28.58 13.06 -5.02
CA LYS A 167 -29.20 13.78 -3.89
C LYS A 167 -30.69 13.42 -3.78
N PRO A 168 -31.32 13.44 -2.60
CA PRO A 168 -30.75 13.75 -1.28
C PRO A 168 -30.36 12.45 -0.57
N VAL A 169 -29.12 12.20 -0.45
CA VAL A 169 -28.67 11.03 0.29
C VAL A 169 -27.93 11.56 1.52
N LYS A 170 -28.27 11.05 2.70
CA LYS A 170 -27.38 11.05 3.86
C LYS A 170 -26.77 9.65 3.99
N PRO A 171 -26.11 9.12 2.92
CA PRO A 171 -25.44 7.85 3.05
C PRO A 171 -24.27 8.11 3.96
N ARG A 172 -24.16 7.29 4.97
CA ARG A 172 -22.98 7.28 5.84
C ARG A 172 -22.31 5.95 5.59
N VAL A 173 -21.09 6.02 5.10
CA VAL A 173 -20.18 4.88 5.10
C VAL A 173 -19.04 5.21 6.04
N ARG A 174 -18.44 4.19 6.63
CA ARG A 174 -17.17 4.41 7.30
C ARG A 174 -16.15 4.82 6.23
N TRP A 175 -15.31 5.78 6.56
CA TRP A 175 -14.22 6.16 5.67
C TRP A 175 -13.25 5.00 5.55
N MET A 176 -13.13 4.46 4.35
CA MET A 176 -12.25 3.32 4.07
C MET A 176 -10.94 3.81 3.49
N ASN A 177 -9.87 3.28 4.01
CA ASN A 177 -8.53 3.46 3.47
C ASN A 177 -8.34 2.57 2.23
N SER A 178 -7.66 3.07 1.22
CA SER A 178 -7.43 2.40 -0.07
C SER A 178 -6.12 1.61 -0.15
N GLY A 179 -5.40 1.44 0.97
CA GLY A 179 -4.12 0.74 0.97
C GLY A 179 -4.22 -0.75 0.68
N VAL A 180 -5.38 -1.36 0.96
CA VAL A 180 -5.69 -2.75 0.61
C VAL A 180 -7.14 -2.86 0.15
N PHE A 181 -7.34 -3.30 -1.09
CA PHE A 181 -8.67 -3.60 -1.64
C PHE A 181 -8.59 -4.66 -2.74
N ALA A 182 -9.67 -5.40 -2.92
CA ALA A 182 -9.78 -6.47 -3.90
C ALA A 182 -10.80 -6.14 -4.98
N VAL A 183 -10.56 -6.61 -6.21
CA VAL A 183 -11.46 -6.45 -7.35
C VAL A 183 -11.50 -7.74 -8.15
N GLN A 184 -12.71 -8.19 -8.51
CA GLN A 184 -12.91 -9.36 -9.39
C GLN A 184 -14.12 -9.18 -10.30
N GLY A 185 -14.16 -9.93 -11.39
CA GLY A 185 -15.31 -9.99 -12.31
C GLY A 185 -15.77 -8.62 -12.79
N GLU A 186 -17.05 -8.30 -12.56
CA GLU A 186 -17.64 -7.00 -12.93
C GLU A 186 -17.09 -5.82 -12.13
N GLY A 187 -16.45 -6.05 -11.00
CA GLY A 187 -15.80 -5.02 -10.19
C GLY A 187 -14.77 -4.22 -10.98
N PHE A 188 -14.12 -4.83 -11.98
CA PHE A 188 -13.20 -4.13 -12.87
C PHE A 188 -13.88 -3.02 -13.66
N ASP A 189 -15.06 -3.28 -14.22
CA ASP A 189 -15.82 -2.30 -15.00
C ASP A 189 -16.40 -1.20 -14.10
N LEU A 190 -16.84 -1.57 -12.89
CA LEU A 190 -17.31 -0.61 -11.88
C LEU A 190 -16.18 0.35 -11.46
N CYS A 191 -15.03 -0.17 -11.08
CA CYS A 191 -13.87 0.64 -10.72
C CYS A 191 -13.39 1.52 -11.88
N LYS A 192 -13.28 0.96 -13.08
CA LYS A 192 -12.89 1.68 -14.30
C LYS A 192 -13.81 2.86 -14.57
N ARG A 193 -15.14 2.64 -14.52
CA ARG A 193 -16.15 3.69 -14.71
C ARG A 193 -16.01 4.80 -13.68
N GLU A 194 -15.80 4.45 -12.41
CA GLU A 194 -15.67 5.43 -11.34
C GLU A 194 -14.38 6.24 -11.44
N VAL A 195 -13.27 5.59 -11.75
CA VAL A 195 -11.98 6.26 -11.97
C VAL A 195 -12.07 7.26 -13.13
N TRP A 196 -12.66 6.86 -14.26
CA TRP A 196 -12.81 7.77 -15.41
C TRP A 196 -13.76 8.92 -15.11
N HIS A 197 -14.85 8.66 -14.37
CA HIS A 197 -15.75 9.72 -13.93
C HIS A 197 -15.03 10.74 -13.05
N TYR A 198 -14.25 10.25 -12.07
CA TYR A 198 -13.45 11.08 -11.18
C TYR A 198 -12.45 11.94 -11.97
N LEU A 199 -11.66 11.34 -12.84
CA LEU A 199 -10.64 12.05 -13.62
C LEU A 199 -11.26 13.10 -14.55
N LYS A 200 -12.35 12.78 -15.24
CA LYS A 200 -13.08 13.71 -16.10
C LYS A 200 -13.61 14.93 -15.33
N ASN A 201 -14.08 14.72 -14.11
CA ASN A 201 -14.55 15.81 -13.27
C ASN A 201 -13.38 16.62 -12.68
N LEU A 202 -12.27 15.96 -12.38
CA LEU A 202 -11.05 16.64 -11.93
C LEU A 202 -10.49 17.59 -13.00
N GLU A 203 -10.53 17.22 -14.27
CA GLU A 203 -10.14 18.09 -15.40
C GLU A 203 -11.04 19.33 -15.53
N ARG A 204 -12.34 19.18 -15.22
CA ARG A 204 -13.34 20.25 -15.29
C ARG A 204 -13.31 21.17 -14.07
N ALA A 205 -13.05 20.60 -12.91
CA ALA A 205 -12.95 21.34 -11.68
C ALA A 205 -11.63 22.10 -11.64
N ARG A 206 -11.65 23.40 -11.89
CA ARG A 206 -10.47 24.29 -11.77
C ARG A 206 -10.00 24.49 -10.32
N THR A 207 -10.34 23.60 -9.41
CA THR A 207 -10.16 23.78 -7.96
C THR A 207 -9.17 22.79 -7.41
N ASP A 208 -8.04 23.32 -6.96
CA ASP A 208 -6.90 22.54 -6.45
C ASP A 208 -7.18 21.76 -5.15
N TYR A 209 -8.24 22.08 -4.41
CA TYR A 209 -8.49 21.48 -3.10
C TYR A 209 -9.06 20.04 -3.12
N LEU A 210 -9.52 19.55 -4.28
CA LEU A 210 -9.95 18.15 -4.45
C LEU A 210 -8.78 17.22 -4.78
N ILE A 211 -7.60 17.77 -5.04
CA ILE A 211 -6.38 17.03 -5.42
C ILE A 211 -5.61 16.57 -4.17
N HIS A 212 -6.01 16.99 -2.97
CA HIS A 212 -5.26 16.68 -1.75
C HIS A 212 -5.39 15.23 -1.32
N GLY A 213 -4.29 14.49 -1.47
CA GLY A 213 -3.87 13.31 -0.70
C GLY A 213 -4.74 12.06 -0.73
N ASN A 214 -6.07 12.17 -0.86
CA ASN A 214 -7.02 11.08 -0.65
C ASN A 214 -7.92 10.82 -1.87
N SER A 215 -7.42 11.05 -3.08
CA SER A 215 -8.19 10.89 -4.32
C SER A 215 -8.63 9.44 -4.57
N ASP A 216 -7.77 8.50 -4.27
CA ASP A 216 -7.99 7.07 -4.35
C ASP A 216 -9.00 6.58 -3.30
N GLU A 217 -8.91 7.08 -2.07
CA GLU A 217 -9.89 6.80 -1.03
C GLU A 217 -11.27 7.37 -1.41
N LEU A 218 -11.35 8.56 -2.02
CA LEU A 218 -12.61 9.12 -2.51
C LEU A 218 -13.26 8.23 -3.56
N ILE A 219 -12.48 7.65 -4.48
CA ILE A 219 -12.98 6.72 -5.49
C ILE A 219 -13.56 5.47 -4.83
N ILE A 220 -12.82 4.85 -3.92
CA ILE A 220 -13.27 3.64 -3.21
C ILE A 220 -14.51 3.91 -2.36
N ASN A 221 -14.54 5.01 -1.63
CA ASN A 221 -15.67 5.39 -0.81
C ASN A 221 -16.90 5.78 -1.65
N ALA A 222 -16.72 6.37 -2.84
CA ALA A 222 -17.80 6.64 -3.78
C ALA A 222 -18.40 5.33 -4.34
N LEU A 223 -17.56 4.35 -4.68
CA LEU A 223 -17.99 3.02 -5.09
C LEU A 223 -18.85 2.36 -4.00
N ALA A 224 -18.41 2.37 -2.76
CA ALA A 224 -19.16 1.81 -1.64
C ALA A 224 -20.50 2.51 -1.39
N LEU A 225 -20.64 3.77 -1.77
CA LEU A 225 -21.91 4.50 -1.68
C LEU A 225 -22.87 4.20 -2.85
N LYS A 226 -22.33 4.09 -4.07
CA LYS A 226 -23.11 3.94 -5.30
C LYS A 226 -23.47 2.50 -5.58
N GLU A 227 -22.54 1.59 -5.35
CA GLU A 227 -22.59 0.19 -5.80
C GLU A 227 -22.63 -0.77 -4.59
N ARG A 228 -23.53 -0.50 -3.65
CA ARG A 228 -23.61 -1.20 -2.35
C ARG A 228 -23.70 -2.71 -2.45
N GLU A 229 -24.36 -3.23 -3.50
CA GLU A 229 -24.53 -4.67 -3.71
C GLU A 229 -23.25 -5.32 -4.26
N ALA A 230 -22.43 -4.54 -4.96
CA ALA A 230 -21.16 -4.99 -5.52
C ALA A 230 -19.96 -4.78 -4.60
N VAL A 231 -20.12 -4.01 -3.51
CA VAL A 231 -19.04 -3.69 -2.59
C VAL A 231 -19.27 -4.33 -1.23
N THR A 232 -18.38 -5.22 -0.82
CA THR A 232 -18.33 -5.74 0.56
C THR A 232 -17.27 -4.98 1.36
N VAL A 233 -17.71 -4.41 2.48
CA VAL A 233 -16.77 -3.86 3.48
C VAL A 233 -16.38 -5.00 4.41
N VAL A 234 -15.13 -5.43 4.29
CA VAL A 234 -14.55 -6.46 5.15
C VAL A 234 -14.24 -5.83 6.50
N SER A 235 -14.98 -6.25 7.52
CA SER A 235 -14.83 -5.72 8.88
C SER A 235 -13.57 -6.22 9.59
N ASP A 236 -12.89 -7.20 9.03
CA ASP A 236 -11.63 -7.71 9.56
C ASP A 236 -10.47 -6.76 9.20
N TYR A 237 -10.21 -5.83 10.11
CA TYR A 237 -9.15 -4.82 9.99
C TYR A 237 -7.74 -5.41 9.83
N ARG A 238 -7.54 -6.66 10.19
CA ARG A 238 -6.25 -7.35 10.14
C ARG A 238 -5.65 -7.41 8.73
N TYR A 239 -6.48 -7.25 7.69
CA TYR A 239 -6.03 -7.18 6.29
C TYR A 239 -5.50 -5.80 5.86
N ASN A 240 -5.73 -4.76 6.67
CA ASN A 240 -5.22 -3.41 6.43
C ASN A 240 -5.07 -2.69 7.77
N PHE A 241 -4.27 -3.28 8.67
CA PHE A 241 -4.12 -2.77 10.01
C PHE A 241 -3.20 -1.55 10.02
N VAL A 242 -3.79 -0.38 10.18
CA VAL A 242 -3.03 0.86 10.18
C VAL A 242 -2.09 0.91 11.39
N ALA A 243 -0.80 1.08 11.15
CA ALA A 243 0.27 0.87 12.12
C ALA A 243 0.12 1.63 13.45
N TYR A 244 -0.38 2.86 13.42
CA TYR A 244 -0.58 3.64 14.66
C TYR A 244 -1.80 3.20 15.49
N TYR A 245 -2.60 2.23 15.02
CA TYR A 245 -3.69 1.61 15.77
C TYR A 245 -3.32 0.26 16.39
N LEU A 246 -2.13 -0.28 16.16
CA LEU A 246 -1.69 -1.59 16.65
C LEU A 246 -1.86 -1.71 18.17
N LYS A 247 -1.64 -0.62 18.91
CA LYS A 247 -1.86 -0.54 20.37
C LYS A 247 -3.27 -0.94 20.84
N HIS A 248 -4.25 -1.01 19.94
CA HIS A 248 -5.62 -1.38 20.27
C HIS A 248 -5.90 -2.88 20.18
N ASP A 249 -4.96 -3.66 19.65
CA ASP A 249 -5.01 -5.12 19.60
C ASP A 249 -3.70 -5.71 20.18
N PRO A 250 -3.67 -6.11 21.45
CA PRO A 250 -2.45 -6.67 22.06
C PRO A 250 -1.92 -7.93 21.36
N ALA A 251 -2.76 -8.61 20.60
CA ALA A 251 -2.39 -9.81 19.83
C ALA A 251 -2.06 -9.52 18.36
N TRP A 252 -1.83 -8.27 17.98
CA TRP A 252 -1.65 -7.89 16.59
C TRP A 252 -0.48 -8.63 15.90
N THR A 253 0.60 -8.93 16.62
CA THR A 253 1.73 -9.70 16.08
C THR A 253 1.34 -11.11 15.66
N GLU A 254 0.28 -11.66 16.27
CA GLU A 254 -0.26 -12.98 15.96
C GLU A 254 -1.50 -12.91 15.05
N SER A 255 -2.21 -11.80 15.02
CA SER A 255 -3.49 -11.65 14.33
C SER A 255 -3.40 -10.89 13.02
N ALA A 256 -2.58 -9.83 12.93
CA ALA A 256 -2.48 -9.01 11.73
C ALA A 256 -2.05 -9.81 10.49
N GLN A 257 -2.68 -9.55 9.37
CA GLN A 257 -2.33 -10.10 8.07
C GLN A 257 -1.40 -9.15 7.32
N ILE A 258 -1.80 -7.87 7.26
CA ILE A 258 -1.06 -6.80 6.60
C ILE A 258 -1.08 -5.58 7.53
N VAL A 259 0.08 -5.07 7.88
CA VAL A 259 0.26 -3.79 8.59
C VAL A 259 0.55 -2.70 7.58
N HIS A 260 -0.11 -1.55 7.68
CA HIS A 260 -0.02 -0.45 6.74
C HIS A 260 0.47 0.83 7.42
N PHE A 261 1.61 1.35 6.98
CA PHE A 261 2.18 2.62 7.46
C PHE A 261 1.55 3.83 6.77
N HIS A 262 0.25 3.99 6.89
CA HIS A 262 -0.55 4.98 6.16
C HIS A 262 0.01 6.41 6.24
N SER A 263 -0.19 7.12 7.34
CA SER A 263 0.22 8.53 7.50
C SER A 263 1.53 8.72 8.28
N LEU A 264 1.92 7.72 9.06
CA LEU A 264 3.21 7.68 9.73
C LEU A 264 4.05 6.60 9.08
N LYS A 265 5.17 7.01 8.48
CA LYS A 265 6.10 6.10 7.82
C LYS A 265 7.17 5.62 8.79
N PRO A 266 7.84 4.48 8.52
CA PRO A 266 8.89 3.96 9.40
C PRO A 266 10.06 4.91 9.63
N ASP A 267 10.33 5.81 8.68
CA ASP A 267 11.39 6.83 8.72
C ASP A 267 11.16 7.94 9.74
N VAL A 268 10.06 7.92 10.47
CA VAL A 268 9.88 8.81 11.64
C VAL A 268 10.87 8.48 12.77
N TYR A 269 11.43 7.26 12.76
CA TYR A 269 12.48 6.84 13.69
C TYR A 269 13.84 6.79 12.99
N TRP A 270 14.86 7.31 13.67
CA TRP A 270 16.26 7.17 13.28
C TRP A 270 17.16 7.08 14.50
N TYR A 271 18.40 6.68 14.29
CA TYR A 271 19.45 6.68 15.32
C TYR A 271 20.42 7.83 15.12
N ASP A 272 20.71 8.57 16.20
CA ASP A 272 21.73 9.59 16.24
C ASP A 272 22.66 9.32 17.43
N ASP A 273 23.95 9.09 17.16
CA ASP A 273 24.96 8.72 18.16
C ASP A 273 24.52 7.59 19.12
N GLY A 274 23.79 6.58 18.62
CA GLY A 274 23.29 5.45 19.40
C GLY A 274 22.02 5.72 20.19
N VAL A 275 21.41 6.90 20.01
CA VAL A 275 20.14 7.27 20.63
C VAL A 275 19.01 7.18 19.61
N LEU A 276 17.92 6.52 19.99
CA LEU A 276 16.70 6.47 19.18
C LEU A 276 16.02 7.84 19.20
N MET A 277 15.89 8.42 18.01
CA MET A 277 15.22 9.70 17.78
C MET A 277 13.93 9.51 17.01
N HIS A 278 13.04 10.49 17.07
CA HIS A 278 11.86 10.55 16.19
C HIS A 278 11.57 11.96 15.72
N GLY A 279 11.13 12.10 14.44
CA GLY A 279 10.84 13.38 13.77
C GLY A 279 9.36 13.70 13.69
N CYS A 280 8.59 13.42 14.74
CA CYS A 280 7.16 13.67 14.77
C CYS A 280 6.84 15.05 15.36
N ASN A 281 5.83 15.72 14.80
CA ASN A 281 5.18 16.82 15.50
C ASN A 281 4.33 16.29 16.67
N GLU A 282 3.78 17.19 17.52
CA GLU A 282 3.02 16.80 18.71
C GLU A 282 1.82 15.90 18.41
N GLU A 283 1.10 16.14 17.32
CA GLU A 283 -0.05 15.31 16.91
C GLU A 283 0.40 13.91 16.47
N GLN A 284 1.46 13.83 15.70
CA GLN A 284 2.05 12.56 15.27
C GLN A 284 2.64 11.79 16.45
N ALA A 285 3.30 12.47 17.38
CA ALA A 285 3.89 11.85 18.57
C ALA A 285 2.83 11.13 19.43
N GLN A 286 1.60 11.62 19.49
CA GLN A 286 0.50 10.96 20.20
C GLN A 286 0.09 9.62 19.56
N ARG A 287 0.46 9.39 18.31
CA ARG A 287 0.19 8.16 17.57
C ARG A 287 1.30 7.12 17.71
N LEU A 288 2.46 7.54 18.23
CA LEU A 288 3.56 6.62 18.51
C LEU A 288 3.22 5.73 19.72
N SER A 289 3.59 4.47 19.62
CA SER A 289 3.45 3.47 20.69
C SER A 289 4.56 2.45 20.57
N ASP A 290 4.74 1.63 21.59
CA ASP A 290 5.68 0.50 21.54
C ASP A 290 5.32 -0.48 20.41
N ASP A 291 4.03 -0.67 20.15
CA ASP A 291 3.54 -1.51 19.05
C ASP A 291 3.88 -0.93 17.68
N PHE A 292 3.70 0.40 17.51
CA PHE A 292 4.12 1.07 16.27
C PHE A 292 5.65 0.94 16.08
N TYR A 293 6.42 1.15 17.16
CA TYR A 293 7.87 1.00 17.10
C TYR A 293 8.29 -0.43 16.75
N LEU A 294 7.62 -1.44 17.32
CA LEU A 294 7.87 -2.84 16.96
C LEU A 294 7.60 -3.12 15.47
N ALA A 295 6.51 -2.58 14.91
CA ALA A 295 6.26 -2.70 13.48
C ALA A 295 7.35 -2.01 12.63
N VAL A 296 7.88 -0.88 13.09
CA VAL A 296 9.00 -0.18 12.45
C VAL A 296 10.27 -1.03 12.48
N LEU A 297 10.57 -1.70 13.60
CA LEU A 297 11.72 -2.62 13.68
C LEU A 297 11.60 -3.76 12.67
N MET A 298 10.41 -4.37 12.54
CA MET A 298 10.16 -5.42 11.55
C MET A 298 10.35 -4.91 10.12
N TRP A 299 9.89 -3.69 9.85
CA TRP A 299 10.08 -3.05 8.55
C TRP A 299 11.57 -2.83 8.24
N PHE A 300 12.34 -2.29 9.19
CA PHE A 300 13.78 -2.10 9.03
C PHE A 300 14.52 -3.43 8.82
N TYR A 301 14.11 -4.48 9.51
CA TYR A 301 14.68 -5.81 9.31
C TYR A 301 14.55 -6.25 7.85
N HIS A 302 13.35 -6.23 7.28
CA HIS A 302 13.12 -6.61 5.89
C HIS A 302 13.85 -5.69 4.90
N LEU A 303 13.92 -4.40 5.20
CA LEU A 303 14.69 -3.44 4.42
C LEU A 303 16.18 -3.81 4.40
N HIS A 304 16.76 -4.08 5.56
CA HIS A 304 18.18 -4.44 5.66
C HIS A 304 18.51 -5.72 4.92
N VAL A 305 17.68 -6.75 5.06
CA VAL A 305 17.84 -8.02 4.33
C VAL A 305 17.84 -7.75 2.81
N ALA A 306 16.89 -6.97 2.31
CA ALA A 306 16.81 -6.62 0.89
C ALA A 306 18.01 -5.77 0.44
N CYS A 307 18.39 -4.76 1.21
CA CYS A 307 19.51 -3.88 0.90
C CYS A 307 20.84 -4.62 0.90
N HIS A 308 21.04 -5.55 1.84
CA HIS A 308 22.24 -6.37 1.89
C HIS A 308 22.35 -7.25 0.63
N ALA A 309 21.27 -7.92 0.24
CA ALA A 309 21.24 -8.73 -0.97
C ALA A 309 21.59 -7.95 -2.23
N LEU A 310 21.17 -6.69 -2.32
CA LEU A 310 21.36 -5.82 -3.48
C LEU A 310 22.65 -5.00 -3.44
N ARG A 311 23.32 -4.88 -2.30
CA ARG A 311 24.30 -3.82 -2.02
C ARG A 311 23.69 -2.43 -2.28
N PHE A 312 22.41 -2.28 -1.97
CA PHE A 312 21.64 -1.08 -2.17
C PHE A 312 21.80 -0.15 -0.96
N ASN A 313 22.33 1.05 -1.17
CA ASN A 313 22.40 2.07 -0.13
C ASN A 313 21.05 2.74 0.00
N PHE A 314 20.31 2.40 1.04
CA PHE A 314 19.11 3.13 1.42
C PHE A 314 19.50 4.53 1.91
N PRO A 315 18.84 5.59 1.40
CA PRO A 315 19.28 6.97 1.64
C PRO A 315 18.76 7.54 2.96
N MET A 316 18.87 6.80 4.04
CA MET A 316 18.68 7.37 5.37
C MET A 316 20.06 7.60 6.01
N ARG A 317 20.30 8.82 6.43
CA ARG A 317 21.57 9.18 7.11
C ARG A 317 21.82 8.31 8.32
N GLU A 318 20.78 7.76 8.91
CA GLU A 318 20.77 7.19 10.25
C GLU A 318 19.72 6.06 10.33
N ALA A 319 19.71 5.20 9.29
CA ALA A 319 18.92 3.96 9.38
C ALA A 319 19.37 3.19 10.63
N MET A 320 18.41 2.64 11.35
CA MET A 320 18.71 1.77 12.48
C MET A 320 19.67 0.65 12.02
N PRO A 321 20.87 0.48 12.61
CA PRO A 321 21.77 -0.60 12.25
C PRO A 321 21.11 -1.97 12.41
N LEU A 322 21.41 -2.92 11.52
CA LEU A 322 20.79 -4.24 11.52
C LEU A 322 20.96 -4.94 12.88
N GLU A 323 22.15 -4.90 13.46
CA GLU A 323 22.44 -5.49 14.76
C GLU A 323 21.61 -4.90 15.91
N VAL A 324 21.25 -3.61 15.80
CA VAL A 324 20.34 -2.97 16.77
C VAL A 324 18.91 -3.46 16.57
N VAL A 325 18.46 -3.56 15.31
CA VAL A 325 17.13 -4.07 14.96
C VAL A 325 16.97 -5.51 15.44
N GLU A 326 17.95 -6.36 15.18
CA GLU A 326 17.93 -7.78 15.59
C GLU A 326 17.91 -7.92 17.11
N LYS A 327 18.73 -7.15 17.81
CA LYS A 327 18.78 -7.12 19.27
C LYS A 327 17.42 -6.72 19.87
N GLU A 328 16.87 -5.61 19.42
CA GLU A 328 15.58 -5.07 19.89
C GLU A 328 14.42 -6.07 19.62
N LEU A 329 14.37 -6.69 18.44
CA LEU A 329 13.39 -7.73 18.11
C LEU A 329 13.55 -8.95 19.03
N ALA A 330 14.78 -9.39 19.30
CA ALA A 330 15.05 -10.52 20.17
C ALA A 330 14.65 -10.25 21.63
N GLU A 331 14.97 -9.05 22.17
CA GLU A 331 14.61 -8.62 23.52
C GLU A 331 13.10 -8.50 23.71
N ARG A 332 12.36 -8.19 22.67
CA ARG A 332 10.88 -8.14 22.64
C ARG A 332 10.22 -9.49 22.39
N GLY A 333 10.99 -10.58 22.37
CA GLY A 333 10.49 -11.93 22.16
C GLY A 333 10.09 -12.25 20.72
N GLN A 334 10.48 -11.42 19.75
CA GLN A 334 10.10 -11.55 18.35
C GLN A 334 11.14 -12.28 17.50
N LYS A 335 11.85 -13.25 18.09
CA LYS A 335 12.90 -14.04 17.40
C LYS A 335 12.40 -14.78 16.17
N GLN A 336 11.12 -15.13 16.11
CA GLN A 336 10.51 -15.78 14.95
C GLN A 336 10.54 -14.93 13.68
N TRP A 337 10.78 -13.63 13.78
CA TRP A 337 10.94 -12.72 12.65
C TRP A 337 12.37 -12.65 12.13
N LEU A 338 13.31 -13.10 12.93
CA LEU A 338 14.71 -13.19 12.52
C LEU A 338 14.88 -14.52 11.77
N PHE A 339 15.15 -14.44 10.48
CA PHE A 339 15.45 -15.63 9.68
C PHE A 339 16.80 -16.22 10.09
N VAL A 340 16.81 -16.91 11.25
CA VAL A 340 17.92 -17.72 11.72
C VAL A 340 17.58 -19.15 11.40
N ASP A 341 17.56 -19.49 10.11
CA ASP A 341 17.63 -20.90 9.72
C ASP A 341 18.92 -21.08 8.94
N ASP A 342 19.77 -21.98 9.43
CA ASP A 342 21.00 -22.47 8.77
C ASP A 342 20.73 -23.04 7.35
N ASN A 343 19.45 -23.13 6.94
CA ASN A 343 18.99 -23.56 5.63
C ASN A 343 18.51 -22.43 4.73
N SER A 344 18.50 -21.17 5.18
CA SER A 344 18.32 -20.04 4.28
C SER A 344 19.42 -20.07 3.24
N PRO A 345 19.12 -19.88 1.94
CA PRO A 345 20.18 -19.79 0.95
C PRO A 345 21.17 -18.75 1.47
N SER A 346 22.43 -19.16 1.57
CA SER A 346 23.56 -18.43 2.19
C SER A 346 23.78 -17.04 1.58
N PHE A 347 22.91 -16.12 1.89
CA PHE A 347 23.01 -14.71 1.47
C PHE A 347 23.85 -13.85 2.43
N LEU A 348 24.30 -14.43 3.57
CA LEU A 348 25.09 -13.74 4.58
C LEU A 348 26.57 -14.17 4.64
N HIS A 349 27.09 -14.84 3.60
CA HIS A 349 28.52 -15.17 3.50
C HIS A 349 29.16 -14.63 2.25
#